data_ffc3912258f0eb9472ee5c0684adb31f
#
_entry.id   ffc3912258f0eb9472ee5c0684adb31f
#
_cell.length_a   1.000
_cell.length_b   1.000
_cell.length_c   1.000
_cell.angle_alpha   90.00
_cell.angle_beta   90.00
_cell.angle_gamma   90.00
#
_symmetry.space_group_name_H-M   'P 1'
#
loop_
_entity.id
_entity.type
_entity.pdbx_description
1 polymer ?
#
loop_
_entity_poly.entity_id
_entity_poly.type
_entity_poly.pdbx_seq_one_letter_code
_entity_poly.pdbx_strand_id
1 'polypeptide(L)'
;MRLGKPVRYTAPYRQLSSKDAPMTGKPIRIRYDCSKCPGYCCSYPRIEVKDADVKRLAKHFDLTIEHAQRKFTRLYKADGVAERILRHQKDEVYGSMCRFFDTTERRCTIYTARPAVCRQYPNGARCGYYEFIQFERKHQDDPDFIPSA
;
A
#
# COMPACT_ATOMS: atom_id res chain seq x y z
N MET A 1 22.32 25.07 -36.64
CA MET A 1 21.68 24.46 -35.45
C MET A 1 21.72 22.94 -35.61
N ARG A 2 22.53 22.25 -34.85
CA ARG A 2 22.63 20.79 -34.89
C ARG A 2 21.84 20.23 -33.71
N LEU A 3 20.75 19.52 -34.02
CA LEU A 3 19.93 18.81 -33.04
C LEU A 3 20.70 17.61 -32.51
N GLY A 4 20.97 17.59 -31.21
CA GLY A 4 21.64 16.50 -30.51
C GLY A 4 20.80 15.24 -30.51
N LYS A 5 21.42 14.09 -30.82
CA LYS A 5 20.79 12.77 -30.78
C LYS A 5 20.45 12.37 -29.33
N PRO A 6 19.32 11.69 -29.09
CA PRO A 6 18.99 11.20 -27.76
C PRO A 6 19.95 10.10 -27.34
N VAL A 7 20.53 10.27 -26.16
CA VAL A 7 21.37 9.25 -25.51
C VAL A 7 20.46 8.09 -25.06
N ARG A 8 20.63 6.94 -25.70
CA ARG A 8 19.98 5.70 -25.26
C ARG A 8 20.75 5.13 -24.08
N TYR A 9 20.17 5.22 -22.91
CA TYR A 9 20.68 4.54 -21.72
C TYR A 9 20.35 3.06 -21.82
N THR A 10 21.29 2.25 -22.29
CA THR A 10 21.23 0.80 -22.19
C THR A 10 22.07 0.39 -21.00
N ALA A 11 21.50 0.41 -19.80
CA ALA A 11 22.09 -0.24 -18.65
C ALA A 11 21.92 -1.76 -18.83
N PRO A 12 23.01 -2.57 -18.76
CA PRO A 12 22.88 -4.02 -18.79
C PRO A 12 22.28 -4.47 -17.44
N TYR A 13 21.04 -4.89 -17.45
CA TYR A 13 20.43 -5.60 -16.34
C TYR A 13 21.15 -6.96 -16.21
N ARG A 14 22.16 -6.99 -15.35
CA ARG A 14 22.88 -8.23 -15.04
C ARG A 14 21.93 -9.11 -14.23
N GLN A 15 21.42 -10.15 -14.85
CA GLN A 15 20.71 -11.22 -14.16
C GLN A 15 21.67 -11.83 -13.14
N LEU A 16 21.43 -11.53 -11.86
CA LEU A 16 22.11 -12.19 -10.75
C LEU A 16 21.63 -13.63 -10.71
N SER A 17 22.55 -14.52 -11.07
CA SER A 17 22.37 -15.97 -10.96
C SER A 17 22.12 -16.35 -9.50
N SER A 18 21.12 -17.17 -9.25
CA SER A 18 20.62 -17.63 -7.94
C SER A 18 21.57 -18.59 -7.19
N LYS A 19 22.89 -18.41 -7.29
CA LYS A 19 23.88 -19.37 -6.74
C LYS A 19 24.89 -18.76 -5.75
N ASP A 20 24.68 -17.57 -5.22
CA ASP A 20 25.63 -17.00 -4.28
C ASP A 20 25.03 -16.84 -2.88
N ALA A 21 25.59 -17.68 -2.01
CA ALA A 21 25.65 -17.71 -0.55
C ALA A 21 24.49 -18.31 0.24
N PRO A 22 24.74 -19.36 1.05
CA PRO A 22 23.83 -19.83 2.07
C PRO A 22 23.90 -18.85 3.27
N MET A 23 22.96 -17.94 3.36
CA MET A 23 22.72 -17.21 4.60
C MET A 23 22.11 -18.17 5.62
N THR A 24 22.92 -18.80 6.45
CA THR A 24 22.50 -19.66 7.58
C THR A 24 21.94 -18.83 8.76
N GLY A 25 21.19 -17.82 8.50
CA GLY A 25 20.43 -17.04 9.49
C GLY A 25 18.95 -17.13 9.16
N LYS A 26 18.10 -17.45 10.16
CA LYS A 26 16.66 -17.27 10.00
C LYS A 26 16.40 -15.82 9.55
N PRO A 27 15.67 -15.59 8.46
CA PRO A 27 15.41 -14.23 8.00
C PRO A 27 14.79 -13.44 9.16
N ILE A 28 15.42 -12.35 9.54
CA ILE A 28 14.88 -11.44 10.55
C ILE A 28 13.56 -10.91 9.96
N ARG A 29 12.43 -11.37 10.52
CA ARG A 29 11.12 -10.81 10.15
C ARG A 29 11.10 -9.35 10.60
N ILE A 30 11.27 -8.46 9.66
CA ILE A 30 11.11 -7.03 9.89
C ILE A 30 9.64 -6.81 10.23
N ARG A 31 9.36 -6.48 11.49
CA ARG A 31 8.02 -6.06 11.91
C ARG A 31 7.81 -4.63 11.40
N TYR A 32 7.03 -4.53 10.36
CA TYR A 32 6.62 -3.24 9.83
C TYR A 32 5.39 -2.73 10.60
N ASP A 33 5.50 -1.53 11.16
CA ASP A 33 4.38 -0.91 11.88
C ASP A 33 3.53 -0.07 10.91
N CYS A 34 2.45 -0.67 10.43
CA CYS A 34 1.51 0.02 9.55
C CYS A 34 0.82 1.22 10.20
N SER A 35 0.85 1.37 11.54
CA SER A 35 0.30 2.56 12.20
C SER A 35 1.13 3.81 11.94
N LYS A 36 2.41 3.64 11.61
CA LYS A 36 3.36 4.70 11.27
C LYS A 36 3.56 4.87 9.76
N CYS A 37 2.83 4.11 8.95
CA CYS A 37 2.91 4.18 7.50
C CYS A 37 2.28 5.47 6.97
N PRO A 38 2.86 6.11 5.94
CA PRO A 38 2.27 7.28 5.28
C PRO A 38 0.97 6.97 4.51
N GLY A 39 0.46 5.74 4.60
CA GLY A 39 -0.83 5.36 4.05
C GLY A 39 -0.77 4.86 2.61
N TYR A 40 0.33 4.30 2.16
CA TYR A 40 0.48 3.86 0.77
C TYR A 40 -0.64 2.92 0.29
N CYS A 41 -1.02 1.91 1.08
CA CYS A 41 -2.12 1.02 0.73
C CYS A 41 -3.49 1.70 0.77
N CYS A 42 -3.63 2.81 1.50
CA CYS A 42 -4.85 3.62 1.54
C CYS A 42 -5.03 4.49 0.28
N SER A 43 -3.99 4.66 -0.53
CA SER A 43 -4.05 5.40 -1.79
C SER A 43 -4.55 4.55 -2.97
N TYR A 44 -4.64 3.22 -2.81
CA TYR A 44 -5.14 2.36 -3.87
C TYR A 44 -6.59 2.69 -4.23
N PRO A 45 -6.92 2.83 -5.51
CA PRO A 45 -8.24 3.28 -5.96
C PRO A 45 -9.37 2.29 -5.65
N ARG A 46 -9.01 1.02 -5.42
CA ARG A 46 -9.94 -0.08 -5.17
C ARG A 46 -9.55 -0.81 -3.89
N ILE A 47 -10.26 -0.51 -2.80
CA ILE A 47 -10.13 -1.21 -1.52
C ILE A 47 -11.40 -2.02 -1.34
N GLU A 48 -11.35 -3.30 -1.69
CA GLU A 48 -12.49 -4.23 -1.63
C GLU A 48 -12.99 -4.37 -0.18
N VAL A 49 -14.31 -4.44 -0.03
CA VAL A 49 -15.00 -4.58 1.25
C VAL A 49 -16.04 -5.69 1.13
N LYS A 50 -15.89 -6.72 1.92
CA LYS A 50 -16.86 -7.82 2.03
C LYS A 50 -17.91 -7.52 3.09
N ASP A 51 -19.01 -8.28 3.09
CA ASP A 51 -20.10 -8.09 4.06
C ASP A 51 -19.62 -8.19 5.51
N ALA A 52 -18.66 -9.09 5.79
CA ALA A 52 -18.05 -9.19 7.12
C ALA A 52 -17.30 -7.91 7.53
N ASP A 53 -16.71 -7.22 6.57
CA ASP A 53 -16.02 -5.95 6.83
C ASP A 53 -17.02 -4.82 7.09
N VAL A 54 -18.12 -4.78 6.34
CA VAL A 54 -19.21 -3.83 6.57
C VAL A 54 -19.80 -4.01 7.97
N LYS A 55 -20.06 -5.27 8.40
CA LYS A 55 -20.52 -5.57 9.76
C LYS A 55 -19.55 -5.07 10.83
N ARG A 56 -18.25 -5.23 10.59
CA ARG A 56 -17.21 -4.75 11.52
C ARG A 56 -17.16 -3.24 11.59
N LEU A 57 -17.28 -2.55 10.46
CA LEU A 57 -17.36 -1.09 10.40
C LEU A 57 -18.65 -0.58 11.09
N ALA A 58 -19.78 -1.22 10.84
CA ALA A 58 -21.04 -0.90 11.49
C ALA A 58 -20.91 -0.98 13.02
N LYS A 59 -20.34 -2.07 13.54
CA LYS A 59 -20.08 -2.24 14.97
C LYS A 59 -19.11 -1.20 15.52
N HIS A 60 -18.06 -0.86 14.78
CA HIS A 60 -17.05 0.11 15.22
C HIS A 60 -17.62 1.53 15.37
N PHE A 61 -18.57 1.90 14.52
CA PHE A 61 -19.20 3.22 14.53
C PHE A 61 -20.58 3.26 15.15
N ASP A 62 -21.01 2.18 15.77
CA ASP A 62 -22.37 2.02 16.36
C ASP A 62 -23.48 2.39 15.36
N LEU A 63 -23.40 1.83 14.17
CA LEU A 63 -24.35 2.06 13.07
C LEU A 63 -25.03 0.75 12.65
N THR A 64 -26.20 0.88 12.01
CA THR A 64 -26.77 -0.28 11.28
C THR A 64 -25.89 -0.65 10.10
N ILE A 65 -25.97 -1.92 9.67
CA ILE A 65 -25.18 -2.43 8.54
C ILE A 65 -25.50 -1.63 7.27
N GLU A 66 -26.79 -1.35 7.01
CA GLU A 66 -27.27 -0.61 5.86
C GLU A 66 -26.74 0.84 5.87
N HIS A 67 -26.69 1.46 7.05
CA HIS A 67 -26.17 2.82 7.20
C HIS A 67 -24.66 2.83 6.95
N ALA A 68 -23.91 1.93 7.57
CA ALA A 68 -22.47 1.81 7.37
C ALA A 68 -22.13 1.54 5.89
N GLN A 69 -22.90 0.66 5.25
CA GLN A 69 -22.75 0.34 3.83
C GLN A 69 -22.94 1.56 2.93
N ARG A 70 -24.01 2.32 3.12
CA ARG A 70 -24.27 3.54 2.34
C ARG A 70 -23.22 4.64 2.59
N LYS A 71 -22.82 4.80 3.85
CA LYS A 71 -21.94 5.88 4.30
C LYS A 71 -20.50 5.67 3.88
N PHE A 72 -19.98 4.43 3.96
CA PHE A 72 -18.55 4.15 3.85
C PHE A 72 -18.17 3.46 2.56
N THR A 73 -19.12 2.87 1.84
CA THR A 73 -18.83 2.08 0.65
C THR A 73 -19.55 2.59 -0.59
N ARG A 74 -19.09 2.14 -1.74
CA ARG A 74 -19.79 2.30 -3.02
C ARG A 74 -19.63 1.05 -3.86
N LEU A 75 -20.54 0.84 -4.80
CA LEU A 75 -20.41 -0.24 -5.77
C LEU A 75 -19.48 0.22 -6.89
N TYR A 76 -18.51 -0.59 -7.22
CA TYR A 76 -17.62 -0.43 -8.36
C TYR A 76 -18.05 -1.44 -9.44
N LYS A 77 -18.25 -0.96 -10.65
CA LYS A 77 -18.57 -1.79 -11.81
C LYS A 77 -17.74 -1.29 -12.99
N ALA A 78 -16.74 -2.06 -13.39
CA ALA A 78 -15.96 -1.82 -14.59
C ALA A 78 -15.27 -3.13 -15.02
N ASP A 79 -15.00 -3.27 -16.30
CA ASP A 79 -14.23 -4.37 -16.88
C ASP A 79 -14.74 -5.78 -16.49
N GLY A 80 -16.06 -5.94 -16.40
CA GLY A 80 -16.68 -7.21 -16.00
C GLY A 80 -16.61 -7.53 -14.51
N VAL A 81 -16.05 -6.64 -13.70
CA VAL A 81 -15.95 -6.75 -12.23
C VAL A 81 -17.06 -5.94 -11.57
N ALA A 82 -17.76 -6.55 -10.63
CA ALA A 82 -18.72 -5.87 -9.76
C ALA A 82 -18.32 -6.14 -8.30
N GLU A 83 -17.83 -5.13 -7.62
CA GLU A 83 -17.38 -5.26 -6.23
C GLU A 83 -17.77 -4.04 -5.39
N ARG A 84 -17.86 -4.24 -4.10
CA ARG A 84 -18.04 -3.15 -3.15
C ARG A 84 -16.67 -2.67 -2.70
N ILE A 85 -16.44 -1.37 -2.77
CA ILE A 85 -15.17 -0.74 -2.36
C ILE A 85 -15.41 0.36 -1.34
N LEU A 86 -14.38 0.70 -0.56
CA LEU A 86 -14.42 1.87 0.33
C LEU A 86 -14.53 3.16 -0.48
N ARG A 87 -15.23 4.14 0.08
CA ARG A 87 -15.23 5.50 -0.44
C ARG A 87 -13.89 6.16 -0.20
N HIS A 88 -13.50 7.06 -1.08
CA HIS A 88 -12.28 7.85 -0.99
C HIS A 88 -12.60 9.31 -0.73
N GLN A 89 -11.59 10.04 -0.30
CA GLN A 89 -11.56 11.49 -0.13
C GLN A 89 -10.36 12.07 -0.90
N LYS A 90 -10.37 13.38 -1.14
CA LYS A 90 -9.22 14.08 -1.73
C LYS A 90 -8.02 14.06 -0.79
N ASP A 91 -6.85 13.97 -1.36
CA ASP A 91 -5.58 14.05 -0.65
C ASP A 91 -4.56 14.83 -1.50
N GLU A 92 -3.77 15.68 -0.87
CA GLU A 92 -2.80 16.53 -1.57
C GLU A 92 -1.59 15.75 -2.08
N VAL A 93 -1.21 14.68 -1.39
CA VAL A 93 -0.03 13.88 -1.72
C VAL A 93 -0.33 12.83 -2.79
N TYR A 94 -1.41 12.06 -2.62
CA TYR A 94 -1.77 10.95 -3.51
C TYR A 94 -2.96 11.26 -4.42
N GLY A 95 -3.50 12.47 -4.34
CA GLY A 95 -4.70 12.87 -5.08
C GLY A 95 -5.99 12.28 -4.50
N SER A 96 -5.99 11.02 -4.12
CA SER A 96 -7.14 10.31 -3.56
C SER A 96 -6.71 9.28 -2.52
N MET A 97 -7.38 9.27 -1.39
CA MET A 97 -7.10 8.37 -0.28
C MET A 97 -8.37 7.74 0.27
N CYS A 98 -8.25 6.58 0.89
CA CYS A 98 -9.32 5.96 1.67
C CYS A 98 -9.96 6.98 2.61
N ARG A 99 -11.29 6.99 2.70
CA ARG A 99 -12.06 7.90 3.57
C ARG A 99 -11.65 7.84 5.05
N PHE A 100 -11.13 6.72 5.51
CA PHE A 100 -10.69 6.53 6.89
C PHE A 100 -9.22 6.89 7.13
N PHE A 101 -8.58 7.49 6.16
CA PHE A 101 -7.24 7.99 6.31
C PHE A 101 -7.26 9.44 6.82
N ASP A 102 -6.59 9.69 7.93
CA ASP A 102 -6.37 11.04 8.42
C ASP A 102 -5.27 11.70 7.58
N THR A 103 -5.63 12.72 6.80
CA THR A 103 -4.71 13.39 5.88
C THR A 103 -3.73 14.31 6.59
N THR A 104 -4.02 14.73 7.83
CA THR A 104 -3.15 15.56 8.65
C THR A 104 -2.13 14.72 9.41
N GLU A 105 -2.62 13.72 10.15
CA GLU A 105 -1.77 12.82 10.95
C GLU A 105 -1.15 11.70 10.11
N ARG A 106 -1.52 11.59 8.83
CA ARG A 106 -1.05 10.59 7.87
C ARG A 106 -1.17 9.15 8.37
N ARG A 107 -2.32 8.80 8.93
CA ARG A 107 -2.58 7.46 9.51
C ARG A 107 -4.02 7.00 9.34
N CYS A 108 -4.22 5.68 9.46
CA CYS A 108 -5.53 5.06 9.42
C CYS A 108 -6.29 5.28 10.74
N THR A 109 -7.48 5.87 10.67
CA THR A 109 -8.34 6.12 11.85
C THR A 109 -9.09 4.90 12.35
N ILE A 110 -9.24 3.86 11.50
CA ILE A 110 -9.94 2.61 11.83
C ILE A 110 -8.98 1.41 11.92
N TYR A 111 -7.76 1.61 12.39
CA TYR A 111 -6.71 0.59 12.33
C TYR A 111 -7.15 -0.79 12.84
N THR A 112 -7.88 -0.86 13.96
CA THR A 112 -8.40 -2.11 14.55
C THR A 112 -9.59 -2.70 13.79
N ALA A 113 -10.38 -1.86 13.13
CA ALA A 113 -11.56 -2.24 12.36
C ALA A 113 -11.31 -2.35 10.85
N ARG A 114 -10.05 -2.33 10.41
CA ARG A 114 -9.67 -2.40 8.99
C ARG A 114 -10.35 -3.57 8.26
N PRO A 115 -10.77 -3.39 7.01
CA PRO A 115 -11.19 -4.48 6.13
C PRO A 115 -10.13 -5.59 6.02
N ALA A 116 -10.58 -6.78 5.68
CA ALA A 116 -9.70 -7.96 5.56
C ALA A 116 -8.53 -7.72 4.59
N VAL A 117 -8.78 -7.09 3.45
CA VAL A 117 -7.75 -6.74 2.47
C VAL A 117 -6.67 -5.83 3.06
N CYS A 118 -7.05 -4.85 3.89
CA CYS A 118 -6.09 -3.94 4.51
C CYS A 118 -5.21 -4.64 5.56
N ARG A 119 -5.69 -5.73 6.18
CA ARG A 119 -4.91 -6.51 7.15
C ARG A 119 -3.89 -7.45 6.51
N GLN A 120 -4.03 -7.70 5.23
CA GLN A 120 -3.08 -8.52 4.49
C GLN A 120 -1.74 -7.79 4.27
N TYR A 121 -1.74 -6.45 4.31
CA TYR A 121 -0.52 -5.66 4.21
C TYR A 121 0.28 -5.68 5.51
N PRO A 122 1.63 -5.70 5.39
CA PRO A 122 2.43 -5.83 4.18
C PRO A 122 2.77 -7.28 3.81
N ASN A 123 2.33 -8.27 4.60
CA ASN A 123 2.84 -9.65 4.53
C ASN A 123 2.10 -10.54 3.53
N GLY A 124 0.79 -10.37 3.36
CA GLY A 124 -0.05 -11.19 2.49
C GLY A 124 -0.46 -10.50 1.20
N ALA A 125 -0.22 -9.21 1.08
CA ALA A 125 -0.46 -8.43 -0.13
C ALA A 125 0.73 -7.52 -0.40
N ARG A 126 1.01 -7.27 -1.67
CA ARG A 126 2.13 -6.45 -2.10
C ARG A 126 1.94 -5.00 -1.63
N CYS A 127 2.90 -4.48 -0.89
CA CYS A 127 2.95 -3.08 -0.45
C CYS A 127 4.22 -2.43 -0.99
N GLY A 128 4.10 -1.53 -1.96
CA GLY A 128 5.24 -0.87 -2.58
C GLY A 128 6.09 -0.07 -1.60
N TYR A 129 5.49 0.54 -0.58
CA TYR A 129 6.24 1.24 0.45
C TYR A 129 7.07 0.30 1.33
N TYR A 130 6.53 -0.86 1.69
CA TYR A 130 7.27 -1.89 2.42
C TYR A 130 8.42 -2.46 1.59
N GLU A 131 8.20 -2.71 0.30
CA GLU A 131 9.24 -3.17 -0.63
C GLU A 131 10.35 -2.14 -0.78
N PHE A 132 9.99 -0.86 -0.88
CA PHE A 132 10.94 0.25 -0.94
C PHE A 132 11.83 0.32 0.30
N ILE A 133 11.25 0.25 1.51
CA ILE A 133 12.03 0.25 2.76
C ILE A 133 12.93 -0.99 2.84
N GLN A 134 12.47 -2.14 2.40
CA GLN A 134 13.32 -3.34 2.36
C GLN A 134 14.48 -3.18 1.37
N PHE A 135 14.22 -2.59 0.23
CA PHE A 135 15.26 -2.28 -0.75
C PHE A 135 16.31 -1.33 -0.16
N GLU A 136 15.92 -0.23 0.45
CA GLU A 136 16.84 0.72 1.09
C GLU A 136 17.68 0.05 2.17
N ARG A 137 17.07 -0.74 3.05
CA ARG A 137 17.81 -1.47 4.09
C ARG A 137 18.83 -2.47 3.56
N LYS A 138 18.50 -3.11 2.44
CA LYS A 138 19.42 -4.06 1.79
C LYS A 138 20.65 -3.37 1.18
N HIS A 139 20.52 -2.12 0.80
CA HIS A 139 21.56 -1.36 0.12
C HIS A 139 22.21 -0.30 0.99
N GLN A 140 21.84 -0.17 2.27
CA GLN A 140 22.36 0.86 3.16
C GLN A 140 23.90 0.78 3.38
N ASP A 141 24.49 -0.39 3.19
CA ASP A 141 25.94 -0.62 3.31
C ASP A 141 26.68 -0.49 1.96
N ASP A 142 25.96 -0.20 0.87
CA ASP A 142 26.51 0.02 -0.45
C ASP A 142 26.99 1.48 -0.57
N PRO A 143 28.30 1.73 -0.76
CA PRO A 143 28.83 3.09 -0.83
C PRO A 143 28.33 3.90 -2.02
N ASP A 144 27.84 3.22 -3.07
CA ASP A 144 27.29 3.86 -4.27
C ASP A 144 25.76 4.11 -4.16
N PHE A 145 25.13 3.62 -3.08
CA PHE A 145 23.69 3.81 -2.84
C PHE A 145 23.41 5.14 -2.16
N ILE A 146 22.61 5.97 -2.81
CA ILE A 146 22.11 7.22 -2.24
C ILE A 146 20.70 6.99 -1.70
N PRO A 147 20.49 7.00 -0.36
CA PRO A 147 19.17 6.85 0.22
C PRO A 147 18.22 7.98 -0.20
N SER A 148 16.94 7.64 -0.39
CA SER A 148 15.92 8.66 -0.59
C SER A 148 15.68 9.42 0.70
N ALA A 149 15.75 10.75 0.63
CA ALA A 149 15.53 11.64 1.77
C ALA A 149 14.04 11.73 2.15
#